data_640925a989339992ced2e8d420d92380
#
_entry.id   640925a989339992ced2e8d420d92380
#
_cell.length_a   1.000
_cell.length_b   1.000
_cell.length_c   1.000
_cell.angle_alpha   90.00
_cell.angle_beta   90.00
_cell.angle_gamma   90.00
#
_symmetry.space_group_name_H-M   'P 1'
#
loop_
_entity.id
_entity.type
_entity.pdbx_description
1 polymer ?
#
loop_
_entity_poly.entity_id
_entity_poly.type
_entity_poly.pdbx_seq_one_letter_code
_entity_poly.pdbx_strand_id
1 'polypeptide(L)'
;MKKLSLIVAATLAVTTSAVLAATSPATATFQVLITVAKACSVVAGAGSNINFNTVDSSATNLSANNNISVTCSKTTPYNIGLLPSNNNTTGAGVMSPASGSDTVAYQLRSVSATGSVWGSTATSTAVGNGVAGTGTGAAQTIPVYATVASANVTPGAYSDTVTVQVNY
;
A
#
# COMPACT_ATOMS: atom_id res chain seq x y z
N MET A 1 62.71 -81.43 53.25
CA MET A 1 61.37 -81.07 52.82
C MET A 1 61.26 -79.60 52.92
N LYS A 2 61.39 -78.88 51.73
CA LYS A 2 61.50 -77.43 51.68
C LYS A 2 60.07 -76.88 51.41
N LYS A 3 59.57 -76.03 52.25
CA LYS A 3 58.34 -75.30 52.08
C LYS A 3 58.59 -74.03 51.27
N LEU A 4 57.97 -73.94 50.09
CA LEU A 4 58.05 -72.77 49.24
C LEU A 4 56.88 -71.82 49.57
N SER A 5 57.15 -70.66 50.15
CA SER A 5 56.16 -69.64 50.39
C SER A 5 56.01 -68.75 49.18
N LEU A 6 54.78 -68.74 48.66
CA LEU A 6 54.41 -67.86 47.52
C LEU A 6 53.87 -66.54 48.07
N ILE A 7 54.56 -65.43 47.80
CA ILE A 7 54.11 -64.07 48.15
C ILE A 7 53.35 -63.55 46.93
N VAL A 8 52.04 -63.34 47.05
CA VAL A 8 51.21 -62.69 46.06
C VAL A 8 51.20 -61.20 46.37
N ALA A 9 51.90 -60.43 45.54
CA ALA A 9 51.81 -58.94 45.59
C ALA A 9 50.56 -58.47 44.82
N ALA A 10 49.58 -57.97 45.54
CA ALA A 10 48.42 -57.35 44.92
C ALA A 10 48.76 -55.89 44.60
N THR A 11 48.88 -55.51 43.31
CA THR A 11 49.04 -54.18 42.85
C THR A 11 47.66 -53.54 42.76
N LEU A 12 47.36 -52.61 43.61
CA LEU A 12 46.15 -51.73 43.55
C LEU A 12 46.37 -50.70 42.43
N ALA A 13 45.73 -50.86 41.29
CA ALA A 13 45.65 -49.86 40.25
C ALA A 13 44.63 -48.80 40.64
N VAL A 14 45.10 -47.63 41.09
CA VAL A 14 44.26 -46.45 41.30
C VAL A 14 43.93 -45.81 39.96
N THR A 15 42.76 -46.05 39.40
CA THR A 15 42.27 -45.34 38.24
C THR A 15 41.80 -43.97 38.68
N THR A 16 42.62 -42.95 38.43
CA THR A 16 42.18 -41.54 38.56
C THR A 16 41.22 -41.18 37.41
N SER A 17 39.93 -41.16 37.73
CA SER A 17 38.92 -40.63 36.80
C SER A 17 39.12 -39.13 36.72
N ALA A 18 39.59 -38.64 35.58
CA ALA A 18 39.62 -37.21 35.30
C ALA A 18 38.16 -36.69 35.23
N VAL A 19 37.73 -35.98 36.24
CA VAL A 19 36.45 -35.25 36.18
C VAL A 19 36.66 -34.09 35.23
N LEU A 20 36.16 -34.21 33.99
CA LEU A 20 36.07 -33.08 33.08
C LEU A 20 35.11 -32.08 33.69
N ALA A 21 35.61 -30.98 34.23
CA ALA A 21 34.80 -29.86 34.72
C ALA A 21 34.02 -29.31 33.50
N ALA A 22 32.70 -29.35 33.59
CA ALA A 22 31.86 -28.72 32.57
C ALA A 22 32.15 -27.21 32.52
N THR A 23 32.45 -26.69 31.34
CA THR A 23 32.70 -25.25 31.18
C THR A 23 31.38 -24.49 31.36
N SER A 24 31.38 -23.49 32.23
CA SER A 24 30.29 -22.53 32.38
C SER A 24 30.64 -21.24 31.65
N PRO A 25 29.72 -20.64 30.88
CA PRO A 25 28.33 -21.04 30.69
C PRO A 25 28.14 -22.16 29.65
N ALA A 26 27.15 -23.02 29.86
CA ALA A 26 26.64 -23.88 28.80
C ALA A 26 25.82 -23.01 27.86
N THR A 27 26.15 -23.01 26.55
CA THR A 27 25.50 -22.16 25.55
C THR A 27 24.79 -22.99 24.52
N ALA A 28 23.62 -22.50 24.08
CA ALA A 28 22.88 -23.01 22.94
C ALA A 28 22.36 -21.82 22.14
N THR A 29 22.06 -22.03 20.86
CA THR A 29 21.53 -21.00 19.97
C THR A 29 20.17 -21.45 19.41
N PHE A 30 19.27 -20.48 19.22
CA PHE A 30 18.03 -20.66 18.49
C PHE A 30 17.81 -19.45 17.58
N GLN A 31 16.97 -19.62 16.55
CA GLN A 31 16.63 -18.55 15.63
C GLN A 31 15.33 -17.89 16.07
N VAL A 32 15.27 -16.58 15.98
CA VAL A 32 14.03 -15.80 16.06
C VAL A 32 13.69 -15.35 14.65
N LEU A 33 12.55 -15.79 14.14
CA LEU A 33 12.16 -15.61 12.75
C LEU A 33 10.88 -14.78 12.65
N ILE A 34 10.82 -13.90 11.64
CA ILE A 34 9.62 -13.15 11.27
C ILE A 34 9.55 -13.04 9.75
N THR A 35 8.36 -13.10 9.20
CA THR A 35 8.09 -12.76 7.81
C THR A 35 7.21 -11.53 7.77
N VAL A 36 7.67 -10.47 7.11
CA VAL A 36 6.93 -9.22 6.94
C VAL A 36 6.38 -9.17 5.51
N ALA A 37 5.05 -9.18 5.40
CA ALA A 37 4.36 -9.04 4.12
C ALA A 37 4.22 -7.56 3.73
N LYS A 38 4.19 -7.29 2.42
CA LYS A 38 3.83 -5.97 1.90
C LYS A 38 2.34 -5.68 2.14
N ALA A 39 2.00 -4.44 2.41
CA ALA A 39 0.64 -3.98 2.63
C ALA A 39 0.49 -2.54 2.17
N CYS A 40 -0.70 -2.21 1.63
CA CYS A 40 -1.10 -0.85 1.27
C CYS A 40 -2.49 -0.55 1.82
N SER A 41 -2.73 0.71 2.12
CA SER A 41 -4.04 1.27 2.41
C SER A 41 -4.23 2.61 1.71
N VAL A 42 -5.48 2.96 1.42
CA VAL A 42 -5.83 4.26 0.84
C VAL A 42 -6.94 4.88 1.66
N VAL A 43 -6.83 6.18 1.87
CA VAL A 43 -7.87 7.00 2.48
C VAL A 43 -8.34 7.99 1.43
N ALA A 44 -9.61 7.83 1.04
CA ALA A 44 -10.37 8.74 0.20
C ALA A 44 -11.78 8.80 0.80
N GLY A 45 -12.23 9.95 1.25
CA GLY A 45 -13.52 10.14 1.89
C GLY A 45 -13.98 11.58 1.70
N ALA A 46 -14.88 12.06 2.54
CA ALA A 46 -15.41 13.44 2.42
C ALA A 46 -14.31 14.51 2.38
N GLY A 47 -13.18 14.29 3.08
CA GLY A 47 -12.00 15.16 3.03
C GLY A 47 -11.23 15.13 1.72
N SER A 48 -11.48 14.15 0.84
CA SER A 48 -10.87 14.03 -0.50
C SER A 48 -11.83 14.44 -1.63
N ASN A 49 -13.04 14.91 -1.31
CA ASN A 49 -14.00 15.34 -2.32
C ASN A 49 -13.43 16.49 -3.15
N ILE A 50 -13.48 16.36 -4.48
CA ILE A 50 -13.18 17.44 -5.40
C ILE A 50 -14.45 18.26 -5.58
N ASN A 51 -14.44 19.51 -5.16
CA ASN A 51 -15.61 20.39 -5.19
C ASN A 51 -15.34 21.56 -6.14
N PHE A 52 -16.18 21.69 -7.16
CA PHE A 52 -16.18 22.84 -8.09
C PHE A 52 -16.91 24.04 -7.54
N ASN A 53 -17.51 23.93 -6.33
CA ASN A 53 -18.36 24.94 -5.71
C ASN A 53 -19.58 25.30 -6.56
N THR A 54 -20.20 26.44 -6.28
CA THR A 54 -21.31 26.94 -7.10
C THR A 54 -20.74 27.71 -8.30
N VAL A 55 -21.18 27.31 -9.48
CA VAL A 55 -20.78 27.92 -10.75
C VAL A 55 -22.01 28.30 -11.56
N ASP A 56 -21.92 29.26 -12.45
CA ASP A 56 -22.97 29.61 -13.40
C ASP A 56 -23.07 28.54 -14.49
N SER A 57 -24.27 28.36 -15.04
CA SER A 57 -24.50 27.43 -16.16
C SER A 57 -23.75 27.84 -17.46
N SER A 58 -23.28 29.08 -17.55
CA SER A 58 -22.42 29.55 -18.65
C SER A 58 -20.93 29.26 -18.42
N ALA A 59 -20.54 28.72 -17.27
CA ALA A 59 -19.14 28.47 -16.93
C ALA A 59 -18.54 27.35 -17.77
N THR A 60 -17.30 27.57 -18.21
CA THR A 60 -16.53 26.63 -19.04
C THR A 60 -15.11 26.48 -18.50
N ASN A 61 -14.41 25.42 -18.91
CA ASN A 61 -13.02 25.15 -18.56
C ASN A 61 -12.75 25.19 -17.03
N LEU A 62 -13.65 24.59 -16.26
CA LEU A 62 -13.54 24.51 -14.82
C LEU A 62 -12.48 23.48 -14.42
N SER A 63 -11.79 23.75 -13.33
CA SER A 63 -10.89 22.80 -12.71
C SER A 63 -10.98 22.88 -11.19
N ALA A 64 -10.87 21.72 -10.55
CA ALA A 64 -10.76 21.61 -9.10
C ALA A 64 -9.84 20.44 -8.76
N ASN A 65 -9.32 20.43 -7.56
CA ASN A 65 -8.46 19.35 -7.09
C ASN A 65 -8.67 19.08 -5.61
N ASN A 66 -8.30 17.89 -5.20
CA ASN A 66 -8.12 17.51 -3.80
C ASN A 66 -7.11 16.37 -3.72
N ASN A 67 -6.84 15.88 -2.53
CA ASN A 67 -5.85 14.86 -2.28
C ASN A 67 -6.48 13.56 -1.78
N ILE A 68 -5.89 12.44 -2.22
CA ILE A 68 -6.04 11.14 -1.55
C ILE A 68 -4.77 10.84 -0.75
N SER A 69 -4.87 9.97 0.24
CA SER A 69 -3.72 9.57 1.06
C SER A 69 -3.48 8.07 0.89
N VAL A 70 -2.25 7.68 0.53
CA VAL A 70 -1.84 6.28 0.35
C VAL A 70 -0.73 5.96 1.33
N THR A 71 -0.87 4.86 2.06
CA THR A 71 0.16 4.34 2.95
C THR A 71 0.52 2.93 2.55
N CYS A 72 1.74 2.73 2.06
CA CYS A 72 2.27 1.40 1.72
C CYS A 72 3.53 1.11 2.52
N SER A 73 3.79 -0.17 2.80
CA SER A 73 5.03 -0.63 3.42
C SER A 73 6.25 -0.08 2.68
N LYS A 74 7.35 0.15 3.40
CA LYS A 74 8.60 0.67 2.83
C LYS A 74 9.01 -0.13 1.60
N THR A 75 9.47 0.58 0.57
CA THR A 75 9.96 0.03 -0.71
C THR A 75 8.94 -0.79 -1.52
N THR A 76 7.67 -0.82 -1.10
CA THR A 76 6.61 -1.47 -1.87
C THR A 76 6.22 -0.60 -3.07
N PRO A 77 6.45 -1.03 -4.31
CA PRO A 77 5.93 -0.32 -5.47
C PRO A 77 4.41 -0.47 -5.53
N TYR A 78 3.73 0.58 -5.95
CA TYR A 78 2.28 0.57 -6.14
C TYR A 78 1.85 1.41 -7.34
N ASN A 79 0.71 1.08 -7.91
CA ASN A 79 0.08 1.84 -9.00
C ASN A 79 -1.37 2.17 -8.61
N ILE A 80 -1.76 3.43 -8.76
CA ILE A 80 -3.08 3.92 -8.37
C ILE A 80 -3.94 4.10 -9.61
N GLY A 81 -5.10 3.47 -9.63
CA GLY A 81 -6.16 3.69 -10.61
C GLY A 81 -7.33 4.46 -10.01
N LEU A 82 -8.03 5.22 -10.85
CA LEU A 82 -9.26 5.94 -10.51
C LEU A 82 -10.37 5.49 -11.45
N LEU A 83 -11.47 4.97 -10.89
CA LEU A 83 -12.61 4.47 -11.63
C LEU A 83 -13.87 5.27 -11.27
N PRO A 84 -14.39 6.14 -12.17
CA PRO A 84 -15.68 6.78 -12.03
C PRO A 84 -16.84 5.77 -11.99
N SER A 85 -18.01 6.17 -11.48
CA SER A 85 -19.16 5.28 -11.31
C SER A 85 -19.72 4.73 -12.64
N ASN A 86 -19.48 5.42 -13.75
CA ASN A 86 -19.84 4.95 -15.10
C ASN A 86 -18.92 3.84 -15.66
N ASN A 87 -17.96 3.35 -14.85
CA ASN A 87 -16.96 2.34 -15.19
C ASN A 87 -16.04 2.72 -16.36
N ASN A 88 -15.88 4.00 -16.66
CA ASN A 88 -14.96 4.45 -17.69
C ASN A 88 -13.49 4.34 -17.22
N THR A 89 -12.73 3.49 -17.87
CA THR A 89 -11.34 3.20 -17.51
C THR A 89 -10.34 4.30 -17.89
N THR A 90 -10.77 5.31 -18.67
CA THR A 90 -9.92 6.46 -19.01
C THR A 90 -10.02 7.61 -18.00
N GLY A 91 -10.83 7.45 -16.93
CA GLY A 91 -11.04 8.49 -15.92
C GLY A 91 -12.01 9.59 -16.37
N ALA A 92 -12.73 9.38 -17.48
CA ALA A 92 -13.83 10.23 -17.91
C ALA A 92 -15.09 9.85 -17.13
N GLY A 93 -15.51 10.71 -16.22
CA GLY A 93 -16.68 10.51 -15.37
C GLY A 93 -17.85 11.40 -15.77
N VAL A 94 -19.00 11.14 -15.15
CA VAL A 94 -20.24 11.86 -15.37
C VAL A 94 -20.92 12.10 -14.04
N MET A 95 -21.05 13.36 -13.64
CA MET A 95 -21.83 13.74 -12.48
C MET A 95 -23.31 13.80 -12.85
N SER A 96 -24.15 13.19 -12.04
CA SER A 96 -25.62 13.14 -12.25
C SER A 96 -26.34 13.91 -11.14
N PRO A 97 -27.50 14.51 -11.42
CA PRO A 97 -28.33 15.16 -10.42
C PRO A 97 -29.11 14.09 -9.64
N ALA A 98 -29.64 14.47 -8.48
CA ALA A 98 -30.55 13.61 -7.71
C ALA A 98 -31.88 13.35 -8.44
N SER A 99 -32.28 14.26 -9.34
CA SER A 99 -33.48 14.15 -10.20
C SER A 99 -33.24 14.87 -11.52
N GLY A 100 -33.76 14.33 -12.61
CA GLY A 100 -33.55 14.84 -13.97
C GLY A 100 -32.61 13.95 -14.78
N SER A 101 -32.34 14.36 -16.01
CA SER A 101 -31.55 13.57 -16.98
C SER A 101 -30.26 14.26 -17.43
N ASP A 102 -30.10 15.56 -17.12
CA ASP A 102 -28.89 16.29 -17.49
C ASP A 102 -27.68 15.76 -16.70
N THR A 103 -26.53 15.81 -17.32
CA THR A 103 -25.29 15.33 -16.70
C THR A 103 -24.14 16.28 -16.98
N VAL A 104 -23.18 16.31 -16.07
CA VAL A 104 -21.95 17.09 -16.23
C VAL A 104 -20.78 16.13 -16.39
N ALA A 105 -20.21 16.11 -17.60
CA ALA A 105 -19.02 15.31 -17.90
C ALA A 105 -17.78 15.95 -17.27
N TYR A 106 -16.89 15.12 -16.72
CA TYR A 106 -15.61 15.54 -16.19
C TYR A 106 -14.49 14.60 -16.58
N GLN A 107 -13.23 15.04 -16.46
CA GLN A 107 -12.05 14.23 -16.70
C GLN A 107 -11.13 14.29 -15.48
N LEU A 108 -10.74 13.11 -14.96
CA LEU A 108 -9.71 12.98 -13.93
C LEU A 108 -8.31 13.10 -14.54
N ARG A 109 -7.43 13.78 -13.81
CA ARG A 109 -6.05 14.05 -14.25
C ARG A 109 -5.06 13.97 -13.09
N SER A 110 -3.82 13.67 -13.42
CA SER A 110 -2.70 13.64 -12.50
C SER A 110 -1.86 14.92 -12.63
N VAL A 111 -1.16 15.28 -11.57
CA VAL A 111 -0.16 16.37 -11.50
C VAL A 111 -0.76 17.77 -11.62
N SER A 112 -1.66 18.01 -12.55
CA SER A 112 -2.29 19.32 -12.77
C SER A 112 -3.61 19.19 -13.55
N ALA A 113 -4.35 20.28 -13.68
CA ALA A 113 -5.57 20.34 -14.50
C ALA A 113 -5.32 20.09 -15.99
N THR A 114 -4.10 20.27 -16.47
CA THR A 114 -3.67 19.99 -17.84
C THR A 114 -2.79 18.75 -17.94
N GLY A 115 -2.61 18.04 -16.85
CA GLY A 115 -1.79 16.83 -16.77
C GLY A 115 -2.41 15.63 -17.51
N SER A 116 -1.70 14.51 -17.47
CA SER A 116 -2.17 13.27 -18.10
C SER A 116 -3.51 12.83 -17.53
N VAL A 117 -4.35 12.24 -18.36
CA VAL A 117 -5.59 11.60 -17.91
C VAL A 117 -5.26 10.50 -16.90
N TRP A 118 -6.10 10.37 -15.87
CA TRP A 118 -5.91 9.39 -14.83
C TRP A 118 -7.13 8.48 -14.74
N GLY A 119 -6.96 7.22 -15.15
CA GLY A 119 -8.00 6.22 -15.17
C GLY A 119 -7.64 4.98 -14.34
N SER A 120 -8.23 3.85 -14.68
CA SER A 120 -8.17 2.63 -13.87
C SER A 120 -7.53 1.42 -14.57
N THR A 121 -6.67 1.64 -15.58
CA THR A 121 -5.98 0.52 -16.25
C THR A 121 -4.71 0.06 -15.52
N ALA A 122 -4.42 0.64 -14.36
CA ALA A 122 -3.28 0.25 -13.52
C ALA A 122 -3.44 -1.17 -12.98
N THR A 123 -2.34 -1.91 -12.93
CA THR A 123 -2.22 -3.23 -12.30
C THR A 123 -1.04 -3.24 -11.33
N SER A 124 -0.79 -4.32 -10.59
CA SER A 124 0.40 -4.43 -9.72
C SER A 124 1.72 -4.41 -10.49
N THR A 125 1.72 -4.69 -11.80
CA THR A 125 2.92 -4.79 -12.63
C THR A 125 3.01 -3.70 -13.71
N ALA A 126 1.93 -2.96 -13.97
CA ALA A 126 1.88 -1.92 -15.00
C ALA A 126 1.12 -0.70 -14.51
N VAL A 127 1.68 0.49 -14.73
CA VAL A 127 1.05 1.76 -14.35
C VAL A 127 -0.19 2.07 -15.21
N GLY A 128 -0.22 1.62 -16.47
CA GLY A 128 -1.29 1.95 -17.40
C GLY A 128 -1.49 3.46 -17.52
N ASN A 129 -2.74 3.91 -17.37
CA ASN A 129 -3.10 5.33 -17.24
C ASN A 129 -3.26 5.79 -15.78
N GLY A 130 -2.71 5.03 -14.83
CA GLY A 130 -2.70 5.34 -13.41
C GLY A 130 -1.49 6.19 -13.00
N VAL A 131 -1.26 6.26 -11.70
CA VAL A 131 -0.11 6.95 -11.09
C VAL A 131 0.70 5.97 -10.26
N ALA A 132 1.99 5.85 -10.56
CA ALA A 132 2.91 4.99 -9.84
C ALA A 132 3.50 5.68 -8.61
N GLY A 133 3.82 4.87 -7.59
CA GLY A 133 4.53 5.32 -6.42
C GLY A 133 5.31 4.20 -5.73
N THR A 134 6.05 4.58 -4.69
CA THR A 134 6.78 3.64 -3.84
C THR A 134 6.49 3.94 -2.38
N GLY A 135 6.09 2.94 -1.63
CA GLY A 135 5.77 3.05 -0.21
C GLY A 135 6.95 3.51 0.63
N THR A 136 6.68 4.39 1.58
CA THR A 136 7.66 4.93 2.53
C THR A 136 7.46 4.40 3.95
N GLY A 137 6.37 3.66 4.19
CA GLY A 137 5.90 3.28 5.52
C GLY A 137 5.08 4.38 6.21
N ALA A 138 4.92 5.54 5.58
CA ALA A 138 4.13 6.67 6.06
C ALA A 138 3.09 7.07 5.00
N ALA A 139 2.09 7.86 5.43
CA ALA A 139 1.07 8.41 4.53
C ALA A 139 1.70 9.35 3.50
N GLN A 140 1.36 9.16 2.24
CA GLN A 140 1.78 9.95 1.10
C GLN A 140 0.55 10.63 0.48
N THR A 141 0.60 11.93 0.36
CA THR A 141 -0.47 12.75 -0.21
C THR A 141 -0.33 12.78 -1.72
N ILE A 142 -1.38 12.38 -2.43
CA ILE A 142 -1.40 12.30 -3.89
C ILE A 142 -2.52 13.22 -4.41
N PRO A 143 -2.19 14.29 -5.14
CA PRO A 143 -3.18 15.21 -5.68
C PRO A 143 -3.94 14.59 -6.87
N VAL A 144 -5.26 14.76 -6.86
CA VAL A 144 -6.17 14.40 -7.94
C VAL A 144 -6.82 15.66 -8.47
N TYR A 145 -6.79 15.85 -9.77
CA TYR A 145 -7.44 16.96 -10.46
C TYR A 145 -8.65 16.48 -11.24
N ALA A 146 -9.70 17.27 -11.28
CA ALA A 146 -10.85 17.08 -12.16
C ALA A 146 -11.07 18.33 -13.00
N THR A 147 -11.44 18.14 -14.25
CA THR A 147 -11.75 19.23 -15.18
C THR A 147 -13.13 19.02 -15.80
N VAL A 148 -13.91 20.10 -15.94
CA VAL A 148 -15.22 20.14 -16.58
C VAL A 148 -15.14 21.14 -17.72
N ALA A 149 -15.48 20.67 -18.94
CA ALA A 149 -15.41 21.52 -20.13
C ALA A 149 -16.52 22.59 -20.15
N SER A 150 -17.72 22.22 -19.71
CA SER A 150 -18.88 23.12 -19.68
C SER A 150 -19.86 22.72 -18.57
N ALA A 151 -20.43 23.69 -17.89
CA ALA A 151 -21.50 23.54 -16.92
C ALA A 151 -22.87 23.88 -17.51
N ASN A 152 -23.02 23.88 -18.84
CA ASN A 152 -24.27 24.25 -19.51
C ASN A 152 -25.31 23.12 -19.41
N VAL A 153 -25.90 23.03 -18.22
CA VAL A 153 -26.92 22.04 -17.83
C VAL A 153 -28.00 22.74 -16.98
N THR A 154 -29.09 22.07 -16.73
CA THR A 154 -30.14 22.55 -15.81
C THR A 154 -29.54 22.87 -14.43
N PRO A 155 -29.83 24.04 -13.84
CA PRO A 155 -29.34 24.39 -12.51
C PRO A 155 -29.74 23.35 -11.46
N GLY A 156 -28.75 22.87 -10.69
CA GLY A 156 -28.95 21.83 -9.68
C GLY A 156 -27.64 21.35 -9.06
N ALA A 157 -27.74 20.43 -8.12
CA ALA A 157 -26.58 19.76 -7.53
C ALA A 157 -26.28 18.47 -8.32
N TYR A 158 -25.04 18.33 -8.76
CA TYR A 158 -24.54 17.19 -9.52
C TYR A 158 -23.40 16.51 -8.73
N SER A 159 -23.39 15.19 -8.71
CA SER A 159 -22.36 14.41 -8.03
C SER A 159 -22.04 13.11 -8.76
N ASP A 160 -20.84 12.60 -8.53
CA ASP A 160 -20.38 11.27 -8.93
C ASP A 160 -19.50 10.69 -7.82
N THR A 161 -19.30 9.37 -7.86
CA THR A 161 -18.42 8.66 -6.94
C THR A 161 -17.28 8.02 -7.74
N VAL A 162 -16.05 8.28 -7.31
CA VAL A 162 -14.84 7.71 -7.89
C VAL A 162 -14.26 6.66 -6.94
N THR A 163 -14.05 5.45 -7.44
CA THR A 163 -13.35 4.40 -6.70
C THR A 163 -11.85 4.54 -6.91
N VAL A 164 -11.09 4.59 -5.81
CA VAL A 164 -9.63 4.57 -5.82
C VAL A 164 -9.15 3.13 -5.65
N GLN A 165 -8.28 2.68 -6.54
CA GLN A 165 -7.68 1.34 -6.53
C GLN A 165 -6.17 1.47 -6.35
N VAL A 166 -5.59 0.80 -5.34
CA VAL A 166 -4.14 0.71 -5.14
C VAL A 166 -3.68 -0.71 -5.40
N ASN A 167 -2.92 -0.89 -6.46
CA ASN A 167 -2.40 -2.19 -6.93
C ASN A 167 -0.91 -2.31 -6.53
N TYR A 168 -0.51 -3.40 -5.76
CA TYR A 168 0.83 -3.58 -5.19
C TYR A 168 1.29 -5.03 -5.11
#